data_f3191c7322caa8d5562286cda6e39990
#
_entry.id   f3191c7322caa8d5562286cda6e39990
#
_cell.length_a   1.000
_cell.length_b   1.000
_cell.length_c   1.000
_cell.angle_alpha   90.00
_cell.angle_beta   90.00
_cell.angle_gamma   90.00
#
_symmetry.space_group_name_H-M   'P 1'
#
loop_
_entity.id
_entity.type
_entity.pdbx_description
1 polymer ?
#
loop_
_entity_poly.entity_id
_entity_poly.type
_entity_poly.pdbx_seq_one_letter_code
_entity_poly.pdbx_strand_id
1 'polypeptide(L)'
;KLLHQLDQESTSFGDWHTLMRAVLKGITEGIGLNQAYIAVQNKQGTKAKVYYQQGLAETDPLCKLVLDLNSNNVFKKILDKPASLMITAQNRSKMLKNLPSEQASLLPNEFMMMSLFSGERAIGIIFAGLGKNDHSIPVQPSEYIAFKNLCMHASQSLSKLALSTKQKSSAAKSSANKMGTNKRQA
;
A
#
# COMPACT_ATOMS: atom_id res chain seq x y z
N LYS A 1 -6.51 -12.04 -9.23
CA LYS A 1 -5.96 -13.29 -8.64
C LYS A 1 -5.32 -13.09 -7.25
N LEU A 2 -4.69 -11.96 -6.94
CA LEU A 2 -4.24 -11.64 -5.58
C LEU A 2 -5.44 -11.40 -4.66
N LEU A 3 -6.47 -10.72 -5.16
CA LEU A 3 -7.77 -10.58 -4.52
C LEU A 3 -8.48 -11.95 -4.36
N HIS A 4 -8.39 -12.85 -5.33
CA HIS A 4 -9.01 -14.18 -5.27
C HIS A 4 -8.40 -15.13 -4.23
N GLN A 5 -7.14 -14.94 -3.83
CA GLN A 5 -6.57 -15.73 -2.71
C GLN A 5 -6.84 -15.09 -1.34
N LEU A 6 -7.18 -13.80 -1.32
CA LEU A 6 -7.75 -13.13 -0.14
C LEU A 6 -9.25 -13.44 0.00
N ASP A 7 -9.96 -13.72 -1.09
CA ASP A 7 -11.39 -14.09 -1.12
C ASP A 7 -11.71 -15.45 -0.44
N GLN A 8 -10.75 -16.35 -0.32
CA GLN A 8 -10.95 -17.61 0.39
C GLN A 8 -10.85 -17.49 1.93
N GLU A 9 -10.48 -16.31 2.45
CA GLU A 9 -10.40 -16.01 3.88
C GLU A 9 -11.34 -14.84 4.24
N SER A 10 -12.62 -15.00 3.98
CA SER A 10 -13.65 -13.96 3.96
C SER A 10 -13.84 -13.10 5.22
N THR A 11 -13.27 -13.45 6.36
CA THR A 11 -13.31 -12.66 7.60
C THR A 11 -12.16 -11.65 7.74
N SER A 12 -11.03 -11.89 7.07
CA SER A 12 -9.85 -11.03 7.12
C SER A 12 -9.87 -9.91 6.07
N PHE A 13 -10.69 -10.08 5.02
CA PHE A 13 -10.75 -9.18 3.88
C PHE A 13 -11.42 -7.84 4.22
N GLY A 14 -12.47 -7.88 5.04
CA GLY A 14 -13.13 -6.66 5.53
C GLY A 14 -12.19 -5.78 6.35
N ASP A 15 -11.37 -6.38 7.19
CA ASP A 15 -10.42 -5.67 8.05
C ASP A 15 -9.29 -5.02 7.25
N TRP A 16 -8.79 -5.68 6.20
CA TRP A 16 -7.78 -5.13 5.29
C TRP A 16 -8.29 -3.89 4.54
N HIS A 17 -9.43 -3.98 3.88
CA HIS A 17 -10.00 -2.87 3.13
C HIS A 17 -10.35 -1.69 4.05
N THR A 18 -10.88 -1.98 5.22
CA THR A 18 -11.19 -0.99 6.24
C THR A 18 -9.92 -0.27 6.70
N LEU A 19 -8.85 -1.02 6.95
CA LEU A 19 -7.56 -0.44 7.32
C LEU A 19 -6.99 0.46 6.22
N MET A 20 -6.99 0.00 4.95
CA MET A 20 -6.47 0.80 3.84
C MET A 20 -7.26 2.10 3.65
N ARG A 21 -8.58 2.06 3.76
CA ARG A 21 -9.43 3.25 3.70
C ARG A 21 -9.18 4.19 4.87
N ALA A 22 -9.02 3.65 6.09
CA ALA A 22 -8.72 4.45 7.27
C ALA A 22 -7.37 5.16 7.15
N VAL A 23 -6.35 4.49 6.59
CA VAL A 23 -5.04 5.10 6.31
C VAL A 23 -5.16 6.26 5.32
N LEU A 24 -5.87 6.07 4.21
CA LEU A 24 -6.07 7.14 3.22
C LEU A 24 -6.84 8.32 3.81
N LYS A 25 -7.87 8.06 4.60
CA LYS A 25 -8.63 9.08 5.31
C LYS A 25 -7.76 9.83 6.33
N GLY A 26 -6.91 9.11 7.07
CA GLY A 26 -5.95 9.72 8.00
C GLY A 26 -4.95 10.65 7.29
N ILE A 27 -4.52 10.30 6.08
CA ILE A 27 -3.64 11.15 5.27
C ILE A 27 -4.37 12.40 4.78
N THR A 28 -5.58 12.27 4.23
CA THR A 28 -6.28 13.40 3.62
C THR A 28 -6.96 14.30 4.65
N GLU A 29 -7.67 13.73 5.62
CA GLU A 29 -8.41 14.52 6.61
C GLU A 29 -7.60 14.81 7.87
N GLY A 30 -6.69 13.89 8.28
CA GLY A 30 -5.90 14.05 9.49
C GLY A 30 -4.64 14.87 9.29
N ILE A 31 -3.89 14.64 8.19
CA ILE A 31 -2.68 15.40 7.85
C ILE A 31 -3.03 16.63 6.99
N GLY A 32 -4.11 16.57 6.22
CA GLY A 32 -4.57 17.67 5.37
C GLY A 32 -3.98 17.65 3.95
N LEU A 33 -3.53 16.50 3.46
CA LEU A 33 -3.05 16.36 2.09
C LEU A 33 -4.20 16.12 1.12
N ASN A 34 -4.15 16.72 -0.06
CA ASN A 34 -5.26 16.68 -1.01
C ASN A 34 -5.47 15.30 -1.65
N GLN A 35 -4.42 14.50 -1.75
CA GLN A 35 -4.44 13.21 -2.45
C GLN A 35 -3.69 12.15 -1.67
N ALA A 36 -4.26 10.95 -1.62
CA ALA A 36 -3.59 9.76 -1.12
C ALA A 36 -4.03 8.54 -1.92
N TYR A 37 -3.10 7.65 -2.22
CA TYR A 37 -3.40 6.40 -2.92
C TYR A 37 -2.42 5.29 -2.54
N ILE A 38 -2.86 4.05 -2.72
CA ILE A 38 -2.07 2.86 -2.40
C ILE A 38 -1.94 2.00 -3.65
N ALA A 39 -0.70 1.81 -4.10
CA ALA A 39 -0.37 0.86 -5.14
C ALA A 39 0.02 -0.48 -4.51
N VAL A 40 -0.69 -1.54 -4.86
CA VAL A 40 -0.48 -2.90 -4.34
C VAL A 40 0.35 -3.70 -5.33
N GLN A 41 1.36 -4.38 -4.82
CA GLN A 41 2.28 -5.22 -5.58
C GLN A 41 1.58 -6.52 -6.01
N ASN A 42 1.83 -6.98 -7.24
CA ASN A 42 1.39 -8.29 -7.68
C ASN A 42 2.21 -9.42 -7.02
N LYS A 43 1.74 -10.66 -7.11
CA LYS A 43 2.41 -11.82 -6.48
C LYS A 43 3.85 -12.03 -6.95
N GLN A 44 4.11 -11.71 -8.22
CA GLN A 44 5.42 -11.90 -8.84
C GLN A 44 6.41 -10.78 -8.46
N GLY A 45 5.96 -9.71 -7.80
CA GLY A 45 6.80 -8.57 -7.47
C GLY A 45 7.26 -7.75 -8.67
N THR A 46 6.58 -7.88 -9.80
CA THR A 46 6.97 -7.24 -11.07
C THR A 46 6.24 -5.94 -11.37
N LYS A 47 5.06 -5.75 -10.75
CA LYS A 47 4.21 -4.56 -10.96
C LYS A 47 3.50 -4.18 -9.67
N ALA A 48 3.23 -2.89 -9.49
CA ALA A 48 2.30 -2.39 -8.48
C ALA A 48 1.22 -1.54 -9.15
N LYS A 49 -0.05 -1.78 -8.79
CA LYS A 49 -1.21 -1.08 -9.35
C LYS A 49 -1.95 -0.34 -8.23
N VAL A 50 -2.46 0.85 -8.53
CA VAL A 50 -3.34 1.60 -7.61
C VAL A 50 -4.65 0.85 -7.43
N TYR A 51 -4.98 0.51 -6.19
CA TYR A 51 -6.21 -0.15 -5.78
C TYR A 51 -7.07 0.69 -4.84
N TYR A 52 -6.44 1.58 -4.08
CA TYR A 52 -7.13 2.45 -3.14
C TYR A 52 -6.71 3.87 -3.43
N GLN A 53 -7.66 4.78 -3.37
CA GLN A 53 -7.41 6.20 -3.59
C GLN A 53 -8.39 7.06 -2.78
N GLN A 54 -7.97 8.27 -2.44
CA GLN A 54 -8.80 9.31 -1.86
C GLN A 54 -8.30 10.68 -2.33
N GLY A 55 -9.24 11.58 -2.65
CA GLY A 55 -8.91 12.90 -3.19
C GLY A 55 -8.55 12.91 -4.68
N LEU A 56 -8.68 11.77 -5.38
CA LEU A 56 -8.58 11.68 -6.83
C LEU A 56 -9.97 11.56 -7.45
N ALA A 57 -10.20 12.22 -8.60
CA ALA A 57 -11.37 11.95 -9.41
C ALA A 57 -11.27 10.54 -10.01
N GLU A 58 -12.40 9.86 -10.22
CA GLU A 58 -12.40 8.50 -10.83
C GLU A 58 -11.77 8.49 -12.24
N THR A 59 -11.86 9.62 -12.94
CA THR A 59 -11.26 9.84 -14.28
C THR A 59 -9.78 10.19 -14.23
N ASP A 60 -9.19 10.41 -13.04
CA ASP A 60 -7.78 10.78 -12.93
C ASP A 60 -6.91 9.62 -13.45
N PRO A 61 -5.96 9.90 -14.36
CA PRO A 61 -5.06 8.88 -14.88
C PRO A 61 -4.25 8.14 -13.79
N LEU A 62 -4.00 8.75 -12.64
CA LEU A 62 -3.36 8.11 -11.49
C LEU A 62 -4.13 6.88 -10.98
N CYS A 63 -5.45 6.85 -11.11
CA CYS A 63 -6.27 5.70 -10.73
C CYS A 63 -5.93 4.43 -11.55
N LYS A 64 -5.36 4.62 -12.75
CA LYS A 64 -4.93 3.54 -13.65
C LYS A 64 -3.43 3.31 -13.65
N LEU A 65 -2.69 4.02 -12.79
CA LEU A 65 -1.23 3.91 -12.73
C LEU A 65 -0.80 2.47 -12.40
N VAL A 66 0.08 1.95 -13.23
CA VAL A 66 0.77 0.67 -13.03
C VAL A 66 2.27 0.95 -13.02
N LEU A 67 2.90 0.74 -11.89
CA LEU A 67 4.34 0.91 -11.72
C LEU A 67 5.06 -0.35 -12.18
N ASP A 68 6.07 -0.21 -13.02
CA ASP A 68 7.00 -1.29 -13.35
C ASP A 68 8.03 -1.48 -12.22
N LEU A 69 8.12 -2.70 -11.72
CA LEU A 69 9.06 -3.08 -10.66
C LEU A 69 10.18 -4.01 -11.16
N ASN A 70 10.26 -4.26 -12.47
CA ASN A 70 11.36 -5.05 -13.06
C ASN A 70 12.62 -4.20 -13.24
N SER A 71 12.44 -2.90 -13.50
CA SER A 71 13.55 -1.98 -13.67
C SER A 71 14.11 -1.50 -12.33
N ASN A 72 15.40 -1.13 -12.31
CA ASN A 72 16.05 -0.58 -11.12
C ASN A 72 15.65 0.89 -10.91
N ASN A 73 14.39 1.12 -10.54
CA ASN A 73 13.83 2.44 -10.25
C ASN A 73 13.60 2.63 -8.73
N VAL A 74 13.16 3.83 -8.36
CA VAL A 74 12.93 4.21 -6.97
C VAL A 74 11.84 3.36 -6.30
N PHE A 75 10.81 2.93 -7.03
CA PHE A 75 9.70 2.13 -6.49
C PHE A 75 10.14 0.71 -6.16
N LYS A 76 10.99 0.11 -7.00
CA LYS A 76 11.61 -1.18 -6.70
C LYS A 76 12.45 -1.09 -5.42
N LYS A 77 13.31 -0.08 -5.33
CA LYS A 77 14.20 0.12 -4.16
C LYS A 77 13.46 0.32 -2.84
N ILE A 78 12.34 1.06 -2.85
CA ILE A 78 11.57 1.30 -1.63
C ILE A 78 10.83 0.05 -1.15
N LEU A 79 10.61 -0.94 -2.03
CA LEU A 79 9.99 -2.23 -1.71
C LEU A 79 11.00 -3.31 -1.27
N ASP A 80 12.30 -3.08 -1.43
CA ASP A 80 13.32 -4.04 -0.99
C ASP A 80 13.46 -4.05 0.55
N LYS A 81 13.18 -2.93 1.20
CA LYS A 81 13.17 -2.79 2.67
C LYS A 81 12.24 -1.65 3.09
N PRO A 82 11.70 -1.66 4.32
CA PRO A 82 10.87 -0.58 4.83
C PRO A 82 11.58 0.77 4.68
N ALA A 83 11.02 1.66 3.89
CA ALA A 83 11.60 2.97 3.61
C ALA A 83 10.51 4.00 3.27
N SER A 84 10.82 5.27 3.50
CA SER A 84 10.01 6.40 3.09
C SER A 84 10.84 7.40 2.33
N LEU A 85 10.24 8.09 1.38
CA LEU A 85 10.88 9.13 0.58
C LEU A 85 9.92 10.32 0.42
N MET A 86 10.51 11.50 0.38
CA MET A 86 9.85 12.73 -0.04
C MET A 86 10.45 13.17 -1.38
N ILE A 87 9.62 13.25 -2.39
CA ILE A 87 9.98 13.75 -3.70
C ILE A 87 9.61 15.22 -3.74
N THR A 88 10.61 16.06 -3.97
CA THR A 88 10.47 17.51 -4.11
C THR A 88 10.84 17.94 -5.52
N ALA A 89 10.50 19.16 -5.90
CA ALA A 89 10.89 19.73 -7.20
C ALA A 89 12.41 19.61 -7.46
N GLN A 90 13.24 19.79 -6.41
CA GLN A 90 14.70 19.74 -6.53
C GLN A 90 15.25 18.34 -6.76
N ASN A 91 14.66 17.30 -6.15
CA ASN A 91 15.19 15.92 -6.25
C ASN A 91 14.44 15.05 -7.27
N ARG A 92 13.29 15.51 -7.78
CA ARG A 92 12.40 14.74 -8.66
C ARG A 92 13.13 14.14 -9.87
N SER A 93 13.85 14.96 -10.63
CA SER A 93 14.55 14.52 -11.84
C SER A 93 15.54 13.40 -11.55
N LYS A 94 16.29 13.50 -10.46
CA LYS A 94 17.26 12.49 -10.01
C LYS A 94 16.56 11.21 -9.54
N MET A 95 15.47 11.34 -8.77
CA MET A 95 14.77 10.21 -8.18
C MET A 95 13.97 9.40 -9.21
N LEU A 96 13.38 10.07 -10.18
CA LEU A 96 12.52 9.44 -11.19
C LEU A 96 13.23 9.14 -12.52
N LYS A 97 14.54 9.32 -12.62
CA LYS A 97 15.32 9.20 -13.87
C LYS A 97 15.16 7.85 -14.60
N ASN A 98 14.93 6.77 -13.88
CA ASN A 98 14.80 5.42 -14.42
C ASN A 98 13.32 5.00 -14.60
N LEU A 99 12.41 5.94 -14.49
CA LEU A 99 10.99 5.69 -14.69
C LEU A 99 10.61 6.05 -16.14
N PRO A 100 9.72 5.28 -16.80
CA PRO A 100 9.16 5.69 -18.08
C PRO A 100 8.53 7.07 -17.97
N SER A 101 8.77 7.92 -18.98
CA SER A 101 8.29 9.32 -18.99
C SER A 101 6.78 9.44 -18.79
N GLU A 102 6.01 8.52 -19.38
CA GLU A 102 4.56 8.43 -19.20
C GLU A 102 4.15 8.25 -17.74
N GLN A 103 4.83 7.36 -17.02
CA GLN A 103 4.56 7.14 -15.60
C GLN A 103 5.01 8.33 -14.76
N ALA A 104 6.19 8.88 -15.06
CA ALA A 104 6.71 10.04 -14.34
C ALA A 104 5.79 11.29 -14.51
N SER A 105 5.19 11.48 -15.68
CA SER A 105 4.29 12.61 -15.94
C SER A 105 2.95 12.52 -15.20
N LEU A 106 2.51 11.32 -14.84
CA LEU A 106 1.28 11.13 -14.07
C LEU A 106 1.44 11.52 -12.59
N LEU A 107 2.65 11.34 -12.04
CA LEU A 107 2.91 11.61 -10.63
C LEU A 107 2.88 13.12 -10.31
N PRO A 108 2.40 13.53 -9.13
CA PRO A 108 2.47 14.92 -8.66
C PRO A 108 3.90 15.47 -8.71
N ASN A 109 4.04 16.80 -8.75
CA ASN A 109 5.36 17.43 -8.74
C ASN A 109 6.10 17.15 -7.43
N GLU A 110 5.38 17.25 -6.33
CA GLU A 110 5.87 16.91 -5.00
C GLU A 110 4.94 15.89 -4.36
N PHE A 111 5.50 14.87 -3.77
CA PHE A 111 4.75 13.83 -3.08
C PHE A 111 5.62 13.07 -2.10
N MET A 112 4.98 12.45 -1.16
CA MET A 112 5.59 11.50 -0.22
C MET A 112 5.22 10.10 -0.62
N MET A 113 6.10 9.15 -0.34
CA MET A 113 5.80 7.73 -0.48
C MET A 113 6.45 6.93 0.62
N MET A 114 5.81 5.85 1.01
CA MET A 114 6.35 4.88 1.96
C MET A 114 5.94 3.48 1.57
N SER A 115 6.86 2.55 1.68
CA SER A 115 6.57 1.13 1.49
C SER A 115 5.64 0.60 2.58
N LEU A 116 4.72 -0.27 2.17
CA LEU A 116 3.78 -0.95 3.03
C LEU A 116 4.20 -2.42 3.15
N PHE A 117 4.44 -2.87 4.38
CA PHE A 117 4.88 -4.22 4.68
C PHE A 117 3.89 -4.95 5.60
N SER A 118 3.85 -6.28 5.48
CA SER A 118 3.24 -7.18 6.45
C SER A 118 4.28 -8.20 6.88
N GLY A 119 4.84 -8.03 8.08
CA GLY A 119 6.06 -8.71 8.48
C GLY A 119 7.22 -8.33 7.54
N GLU A 120 7.89 -9.31 6.97
CA GLU A 120 8.99 -9.10 6.02
C GLU A 120 8.52 -8.95 4.56
N ARG A 121 7.23 -9.15 4.30
CA ARG A 121 6.69 -9.12 2.94
C ARG A 121 6.28 -7.70 2.54
N ALA A 122 6.84 -7.21 1.44
CA ALA A 122 6.37 -6.00 0.78
C ALA A 122 4.96 -6.23 0.20
N ILE A 123 4.05 -5.33 0.50
CA ILE A 123 2.65 -5.37 0.02
C ILE A 123 2.43 -4.34 -1.07
N GLY A 124 3.04 -3.16 -0.94
CA GLY A 124 2.86 -2.07 -1.87
C GLY A 124 3.49 -0.77 -1.39
N ILE A 125 3.02 0.33 -1.96
CA ILE A 125 3.49 1.68 -1.67
C ILE A 125 2.29 2.57 -1.39
N ILE A 126 2.36 3.32 -0.30
CA ILE A 126 1.43 4.42 0.03
C ILE A 126 2.02 5.70 -0.52
N PHE A 127 1.22 6.45 -1.23
CA PHE A 127 1.55 7.77 -1.78
C PHE A 127 0.64 8.84 -1.17
N ALA A 128 1.19 10.02 -0.97
CA ALA A 128 0.43 11.19 -0.57
C ALA A 128 1.06 12.46 -1.14
N GLY A 129 0.23 13.43 -1.50
CA GLY A 129 0.72 14.68 -2.07
C GLY A 129 -0.36 15.71 -2.27
N LEU A 130 0.06 16.88 -2.77
CA LEU A 130 -0.82 17.90 -3.25
C LEU A 130 -1.24 17.58 -4.68
N GLY A 131 -2.50 17.86 -5.02
CA GLY A 131 -3.02 17.69 -6.37
C GLY A 131 -2.27 18.54 -7.39
N LYS A 132 -2.38 18.18 -8.66
CA LYS A 132 -1.69 18.89 -9.78
C LYS A 132 -1.97 20.39 -9.84
N ASN A 133 -3.08 20.83 -9.29
CA ASN A 133 -3.53 22.22 -9.37
C ASN A 133 -3.10 23.07 -8.17
N ASP A 134 -2.48 22.50 -7.16
CA ASP A 134 -2.07 23.22 -5.94
C ASP A 134 -0.54 23.24 -5.80
N HIS A 135 0.10 23.90 -6.77
CA HIS A 135 1.55 24.03 -6.83
C HIS A 135 2.12 25.05 -5.83
N SER A 136 1.25 25.75 -5.09
CA SER A 136 1.64 26.91 -4.30
C SER A 136 2.12 26.59 -2.87
N ILE A 137 1.79 25.40 -2.36
CA ILE A 137 2.11 25.03 -0.97
C ILE A 137 3.00 23.77 -1.00
N PRO A 138 4.30 23.90 -0.67
CA PRO A 138 5.17 22.74 -0.58
C PRO A 138 4.78 21.87 0.63
N VAL A 139 4.97 20.55 0.51
CA VAL A 139 4.78 19.62 1.62
C VAL A 139 5.70 19.99 2.77
N GLN A 140 5.13 20.20 3.96
CA GLN A 140 5.89 20.60 5.14
C GLN A 140 6.61 19.40 5.79
N PRO A 141 7.76 19.60 6.43
CA PRO A 141 8.47 18.55 7.16
C PRO A 141 7.61 17.85 8.23
N SER A 142 6.73 18.59 8.91
CA SER A 142 5.78 18.04 9.88
C SER A 142 4.78 17.09 9.28
N GLU A 143 4.28 17.40 8.07
CA GLU A 143 3.36 16.53 7.31
C GLU A 143 4.05 15.23 6.90
N TYR A 144 5.31 15.30 6.48
CA TYR A 144 6.10 14.12 6.17
C TYR A 144 6.32 13.21 7.38
N ILE A 145 6.60 13.80 8.57
CA ILE A 145 6.74 13.02 9.81
C ILE A 145 5.42 12.36 10.18
N ALA A 146 4.29 13.08 10.11
CA ALA A 146 2.97 12.55 10.40
C ALA A 146 2.58 11.43 9.42
N PHE A 147 2.83 11.61 8.12
CA PHE A 147 2.64 10.60 7.08
C PHE A 147 3.44 9.33 7.38
N LYS A 148 4.72 9.46 7.68
CA LYS A 148 5.61 8.35 8.02
C LYS A 148 5.09 7.54 9.21
N ASN A 149 4.70 8.22 10.28
CA ASN A 149 4.16 7.59 11.47
C ASN A 149 2.86 6.82 11.17
N LEU A 150 1.94 7.42 10.43
CA LEU A 150 0.69 6.77 10.03
C LEU A 150 0.95 5.50 9.18
N CYS A 151 1.84 5.58 8.20
CA CYS A 151 2.21 4.44 7.36
C CYS A 151 2.92 3.32 8.15
N MET A 152 3.76 3.66 9.13
CA MET A 152 4.36 2.67 10.04
C MET A 152 3.29 1.94 10.85
N HIS A 153 2.32 2.67 11.41
CA HIS A 153 1.20 2.05 12.12
C HIS A 153 0.35 1.16 11.20
N ALA A 154 0.14 1.56 9.95
CA ALA A 154 -0.54 0.72 8.96
C ALA A 154 0.19 -0.61 8.74
N SER A 155 1.50 -0.60 8.53
CA SER A 155 2.31 -1.82 8.36
C SER A 155 2.27 -2.73 9.60
N GLN A 156 2.32 -2.15 10.80
CA GLN A 156 2.19 -2.91 12.06
C GLN A 156 0.79 -3.56 12.20
N SER A 157 -0.26 -2.82 11.86
CA SER A 157 -1.64 -3.32 11.90
C SER A 157 -1.85 -4.45 10.89
N LEU A 158 -1.31 -4.33 9.69
CA LEU A 158 -1.33 -5.39 8.67
C LEU A 158 -0.63 -6.67 9.16
N SER A 159 0.52 -6.53 9.81
CA SER A 159 1.25 -7.67 10.35
C SER A 159 0.44 -8.38 11.43
N LYS A 160 -0.26 -7.66 12.30
CA LYS A 160 -1.16 -8.22 13.32
C LYS A 160 -2.36 -8.94 12.68
N LEU A 161 -2.99 -8.34 11.67
CA LEU A 161 -4.10 -8.97 10.94
C LEU A 161 -3.66 -10.28 10.28
N ALA A 162 -2.51 -10.30 9.61
CA ALA A 162 -1.98 -11.51 8.97
C ALA A 162 -1.69 -12.63 9.96
N LEU A 163 -1.21 -12.31 11.18
CA LEU A 163 -0.96 -13.30 12.25
C LEU A 163 -2.28 -13.87 12.79
N SER A 164 -3.27 -13.03 13.05
CA SER A 164 -4.57 -13.46 13.57
C SER A 164 -5.30 -14.39 12.60
N THR A 165 -5.19 -14.14 11.30
CA THR A 165 -5.77 -14.99 10.25
C THR A 165 -5.10 -16.36 10.22
N LYS A 166 -3.76 -16.43 10.32
CA LYS A 166 -3.03 -17.70 10.35
C LYS A 166 -3.42 -18.54 11.57
N GLN A 167 -3.61 -17.92 12.74
CA GLN A 167 -4.04 -18.63 13.95
C GLN A 167 -5.45 -19.20 13.83
N LYS A 168 -6.40 -18.45 13.26
CA LYS A 168 -7.77 -18.92 13.01
C LYS A 168 -7.81 -20.11 12.04
N SER A 169 -7.02 -20.06 10.96
CA SER A 169 -6.96 -21.14 9.97
C SER A 169 -6.31 -22.41 10.50
N SER A 170 -5.31 -22.31 11.38
CA SER A 170 -4.69 -23.47 12.03
C SER A 170 -5.61 -24.12 13.06
N ALA A 171 -6.34 -23.33 13.86
CA ALA A 171 -7.31 -23.83 14.83
C ALA A 171 -8.48 -24.56 14.13
N ALA A 172 -8.99 -24.03 13.01
CA ALA A 172 -10.04 -24.68 12.25
C ALA A 172 -9.61 -26.03 11.64
N LYS A 173 -8.36 -26.14 11.17
CA LYS A 173 -7.81 -27.41 10.66
C LYS A 173 -7.61 -28.45 11.78
N SER A 174 -7.25 -28.06 12.98
CA SER A 174 -7.07 -28.99 14.10
C SER A 174 -8.41 -29.53 14.63
N SER A 175 -9.49 -28.74 14.60
CA SER A 175 -10.82 -29.20 14.99
C SER A 175 -11.45 -30.13 13.95
N ALA A 176 -11.21 -29.89 12.66
CA ALA A 176 -11.70 -30.78 11.58
C ALA A 176 -11.03 -32.18 11.64
N ASN A 177 -9.75 -32.23 12.01
CA ASN A 177 -9.00 -33.49 12.11
C ASN A 177 -9.42 -34.33 13.34
N LYS A 178 -9.91 -33.70 14.42
CA LYS A 178 -10.46 -34.40 15.60
C LYS A 178 -11.83 -35.03 15.37
N MET A 179 -12.65 -34.47 14.45
CA MET A 179 -13.96 -35.05 14.09
C MET A 179 -13.86 -36.26 13.12
N GLY A 180 -12.76 -36.37 12.38
CA GLY A 180 -12.56 -37.46 11.40
C GLY A 180 -12.12 -38.79 11.99
N THR A 181 -11.57 -38.80 13.21
CA THR A 181 -11.03 -40.02 13.87
C THR A 181 -12.06 -40.79 14.67
N ASN A 182 -13.23 -40.22 14.99
CA ASN A 182 -14.27 -40.91 15.82
C ASN A 182 -15.30 -41.70 15.00
N LYS A 183 -15.17 -41.82 13.66
CA LYS A 183 -16.08 -42.58 12.80
C LYS A 183 -15.53 -43.94 12.29
N ARG A 184 -14.44 -44.45 12.84
CA ARG A 184 -13.85 -45.74 12.44
C ARG A 184 -13.75 -46.77 13.58
N GLN A 185 -14.62 -46.69 14.57
CA GLN A 185 -14.81 -47.78 15.53
C GLN A 185 -16.31 -47.91 15.84
N ALA A 186 -17.01 -48.60 14.98
CA ALA A 186 -18.29 -49.26 15.19
C ALA A 186 -18.49 -50.29 14.09
#